data_3af42f16307d2759d1e4970b1bbf3275
#
_entry.id   3af42f16307d2759d1e4970b1bbf3275
#
_cell.length_a   1.000
_cell.length_b   1.000
_cell.length_c   1.000
_cell.angle_alpha   90.00
_cell.angle_beta   90.00
_cell.angle_gamma   90.00
#
_symmetry.space_group_name_H-M   'P 1'
#
loop_
_entity.id
_entity.type
_entity.pdbx_description
1 polymer ?
#
loop_
_entity_poly.entity_id
_entity_poly.type
_entity_poly.pdbx_seq_one_letter_code
_entity_poly.pdbx_strand_id
1 'polypeptide(L)'
;MLKQASENNVLYHDVPIDGERERATLFFISDVHLRKISKKMIHDIDGKIDAVIIGGDFCDKRTPISRIYDNIKLLQKLGPVYFVWGNNDREVGESKLRGIFKETNVTIIENDATLIPNLRNRCYLSAIDDTSSKNVQYEQAFEKSREGDHVIFISHNPEVFPSVRQRYHADLMMGGHLHGGQIRFGPYGIHPHGSFSMREAVATLISNGYGTTMLPLRFGAKPQCHVIHLHFKRKIAKTTNK
;
A
#
# COMPACT_ATOMS: atom_id res chain seq x y z
N MET A 1 22.88 -5.23 -10.99
CA MET A 1 21.93 -5.78 -10.02
C MET A 1 21.93 -5.01 -8.69
N LEU A 2 23.07 -4.89 -7.96
CA LEU A 2 23.14 -4.09 -6.72
C LEU A 2 22.71 -2.62 -6.92
N LYS A 3 23.22 -1.96 -7.95
CA LYS A 3 22.84 -0.57 -8.28
C LYS A 3 21.32 -0.45 -8.48
N GLN A 4 20.70 -1.38 -9.20
CA GLN A 4 19.26 -1.35 -9.43
C GLN A 4 18.47 -1.59 -8.14
N ALA A 5 18.92 -2.47 -7.25
CA ALA A 5 18.27 -2.73 -5.96
C ALA A 5 18.28 -1.49 -5.03
N SER A 6 19.20 -0.53 -5.23
CA SER A 6 19.29 0.71 -4.46
C SER A 6 18.58 1.92 -5.10
N GLU A 7 17.99 1.78 -6.29
CA GLU A 7 17.24 2.86 -6.94
C GLU A 7 16.00 3.26 -6.10
N ASN A 8 15.63 4.55 -6.20
CA ASN A 8 14.44 5.09 -5.56
C ASN A 8 13.47 5.55 -6.66
N ASN A 9 12.54 4.68 -7.04
CA ASN A 9 11.57 4.99 -8.08
C ASN A 9 10.22 5.29 -7.43
N VAL A 10 9.78 6.54 -7.51
CA VAL A 10 8.45 6.99 -7.12
C VAL A 10 7.58 7.04 -8.37
N LEU A 11 6.50 6.27 -8.38
CA LEU A 11 5.54 6.24 -9.47
C LEU A 11 4.28 7.02 -9.06
N TYR A 12 3.76 7.84 -9.96
CA TYR A 12 2.59 8.68 -9.73
C TYR A 12 1.40 8.10 -10.48
N HIS A 13 0.25 8.05 -9.82
CA HIS A 13 -0.99 7.50 -10.37
C HIS A 13 -2.15 8.43 -10.10
N ASP A 14 -3.03 8.59 -11.07
CA ASP A 14 -4.29 9.32 -10.92
C ASP A 14 -5.45 8.33 -10.93
N VAL A 15 -6.28 8.37 -9.88
CA VAL A 15 -7.44 7.50 -9.69
C VAL A 15 -8.70 8.37 -9.65
N PRO A 16 -9.51 8.37 -10.72
CA PRO A 16 -10.81 9.04 -10.70
C PRO A 16 -11.81 8.24 -9.87
N ILE A 17 -12.46 8.90 -8.93
CA ILE A 17 -13.49 8.33 -8.05
C ILE A 17 -14.76 9.18 -8.18
N ASP A 18 -15.94 8.54 -8.18
CA ASP A 18 -17.22 9.26 -8.18
C ASP A 18 -17.47 9.82 -6.78
N GLY A 19 -17.70 11.12 -6.64
CA GLY A 19 -17.90 11.74 -5.34
C GLY A 19 -17.97 13.27 -5.39
N GLU A 20 -18.04 13.91 -4.24
CA GLU A 20 -17.93 15.36 -4.15
C GLU A 20 -16.53 15.82 -4.59
N ARG A 21 -16.47 16.95 -5.31
CA ARG A 21 -15.21 17.45 -5.85
C ARG A 21 -14.18 17.71 -4.76
N GLU A 22 -13.17 16.85 -4.73
CA GLU A 22 -12.06 16.87 -3.77
C GLU A 22 -10.83 16.17 -4.36
N ARG A 23 -9.66 16.39 -3.78
CA ARG A 23 -8.44 15.62 -4.07
C ARG A 23 -7.88 15.10 -2.75
N ALA A 24 -7.54 13.83 -2.71
CA ALA A 24 -6.73 13.23 -1.64
C ALA A 24 -5.48 12.59 -2.24
N THR A 25 -4.39 12.59 -1.50
CA THR A 25 -3.12 12.00 -1.97
C THR A 25 -2.63 10.96 -0.97
N LEU A 26 -2.38 9.76 -1.47
CA LEU A 26 -1.84 8.65 -0.71
C LEU A 26 -0.39 8.40 -1.10
N PHE A 27 0.43 8.00 -0.14
CA PHE A 27 1.74 7.42 -0.41
C PHE A 27 1.73 5.94 -0.02
N PHE A 28 2.12 5.06 -0.94
CA PHE A 28 2.16 3.61 -0.72
C PHE A 28 3.57 3.08 -0.87
N ILE A 29 4.02 2.31 0.11
CA ILE A 29 5.30 1.61 0.13
C ILE A 29 5.10 0.22 0.74
N SER A 30 5.68 -0.82 0.15
CA SER A 30 5.66 -2.19 0.66
C SER A 30 7.03 -2.85 0.53
N ASP A 31 7.20 -3.99 1.18
CA ASP A 31 8.38 -4.86 1.04
C ASP A 31 9.69 -4.10 1.28
N VAL A 32 9.77 -3.36 2.37
CA VAL A 32 10.94 -2.54 2.71
C VAL A 32 12.08 -3.41 3.24
N HIS A 33 11.74 -4.40 4.08
CA HIS A 33 12.69 -5.33 4.70
C HIS A 33 13.89 -4.62 5.37
N LEU A 34 15.12 -5.02 5.04
CA LEU A 34 16.35 -4.44 5.55
C LEU A 34 16.66 -3.03 5.01
N ARG A 35 15.95 -2.58 3.98
CA ARG A 35 16.32 -1.37 3.27
C ARG A 35 16.05 -0.12 4.11
N LYS A 36 17.02 0.80 4.13
CA LYS A 36 16.81 2.14 4.67
C LYS A 36 16.07 2.99 3.65
N ILE A 37 14.98 3.63 4.08
CA ILE A 37 14.24 4.57 3.24
C ILE A 37 15.11 5.79 2.96
N SER A 38 15.14 6.24 1.71
CA SER A 38 15.95 7.37 1.27
C SER A 38 15.39 8.69 1.78
N LYS A 39 16.20 9.44 2.54
CA LYS A 39 15.84 10.78 2.99
C LYS A 39 15.58 11.73 1.81
N LYS A 40 16.42 11.62 0.75
CA LYS A 40 16.26 12.41 -0.46
C LYS A 40 14.93 12.11 -1.15
N MET A 41 14.58 10.82 -1.32
CA MET A 41 13.31 10.43 -1.93
C MET A 41 12.10 11.01 -1.17
N ILE A 42 12.10 10.93 0.17
CA ILE A 42 11.03 11.49 1.00
C ILE A 42 10.96 13.02 0.86
N HIS A 43 12.11 13.69 0.81
CA HIS A 43 12.17 15.15 0.62
C HIS A 43 11.68 15.59 -0.77
N ASP A 44 11.93 14.77 -1.79
CA ASP A 44 11.58 15.08 -3.18
C ASP A 44 10.08 14.80 -3.49
N ILE A 45 9.31 14.25 -2.55
CA ILE A 45 7.86 14.08 -2.69
C ILE A 45 7.17 15.39 -2.30
N ASP A 46 6.60 16.04 -3.29
CA ASP A 46 5.91 17.31 -3.11
C ASP A 46 4.44 17.14 -2.73
N GLY A 47 3.93 18.12 -2.00
CA GLY A 47 2.53 18.25 -1.67
C GLY A 47 2.13 17.56 -0.36
N LYS A 48 0.87 17.75 0.01
CA LYS A 48 0.28 17.15 1.20
C LYS A 48 -0.07 15.69 0.93
N ILE A 49 0.38 14.80 1.80
CA ILE A 49 -0.02 13.38 1.81
C ILE A 49 -1.07 13.18 2.91
N ASP A 50 -2.25 12.72 2.54
CA ASP A 50 -3.37 12.51 3.47
C ASP A 50 -3.26 11.17 4.22
N ALA A 51 -2.62 10.16 3.62
CA ALA A 51 -2.28 8.91 4.28
C ALA A 51 -1.00 8.28 3.69
N VAL A 52 -0.11 7.83 4.57
CA VAL A 52 1.08 7.05 4.24
C VAL A 52 0.79 5.60 4.59
N ILE A 53 0.84 4.71 3.61
CA ILE A 53 0.43 3.32 3.76
C ILE A 53 1.64 2.40 3.59
N ILE A 54 1.94 1.64 4.64
CA ILE A 54 2.91 0.55 4.62
C ILE A 54 2.15 -0.73 4.30
N GLY A 55 2.31 -1.24 3.08
CA GLY A 55 1.57 -2.38 2.54
C GLY A 55 2.21 -3.74 2.83
N GLY A 56 2.72 -3.93 4.06
CA GLY A 56 3.31 -5.18 4.54
C GLY A 56 4.79 -5.35 4.20
N ASP A 57 5.41 -6.32 4.87
CA ASP A 57 6.84 -6.64 4.80
C ASP A 57 7.73 -5.40 5.00
N PHE A 58 7.35 -4.60 6.00
CA PHE A 58 8.12 -3.43 6.41
C PHE A 58 9.46 -3.81 7.01
N CYS A 59 9.51 -4.97 7.65
CA CYS A 59 10.70 -5.52 8.28
C CYS A 59 10.71 -7.06 8.22
N ASP A 60 11.85 -7.66 8.54
CA ASP A 60 12.04 -9.09 8.74
C ASP A 60 12.97 -9.32 9.93
N LYS A 61 13.21 -10.60 10.33
CA LYS A 61 14.07 -10.97 11.48
C LYS A 61 15.47 -10.36 11.46
N ARG A 62 15.98 -9.93 10.29
CA ARG A 62 17.30 -9.33 10.12
C ARG A 62 17.29 -7.83 10.32
N THR A 63 16.09 -7.21 10.36
CA THR A 63 15.97 -5.75 10.40
C THR A 63 16.30 -5.22 11.79
N PRO A 64 17.34 -4.37 11.94
CA PRO A 64 17.64 -3.74 13.22
C PRO A 64 16.47 -2.88 13.70
N ILE A 65 16.15 -2.93 14.99
CA ILE A 65 15.06 -2.14 15.57
C ILE A 65 15.23 -0.64 15.33
N SER A 66 16.46 -0.12 15.43
CA SER A 66 16.76 1.28 15.10
C SER A 66 16.37 1.64 13.67
N ARG A 67 16.49 0.69 12.72
CA ARG A 67 16.10 0.89 11.32
C ARG A 67 14.60 1.04 11.17
N ILE A 68 13.81 0.26 11.95
CA ILE A 68 12.35 0.36 11.98
C ILE A 68 11.94 1.77 12.43
N TYR A 69 12.48 2.25 13.56
CA TYR A 69 12.24 3.62 14.03
C TYR A 69 12.67 4.69 13.02
N ASP A 70 13.87 4.56 12.44
CA ASP A 70 14.39 5.52 11.46
C ASP A 70 13.47 5.63 10.23
N ASN A 71 13.00 4.47 9.72
CA ASN A 71 12.12 4.41 8.57
C ASN A 71 10.73 5.00 8.91
N ILE A 72 10.15 4.68 10.07
CA ILE A 72 8.88 5.27 10.53
C ILE A 72 8.99 6.80 10.61
N LYS A 73 10.02 7.31 11.29
CA LYS A 73 10.25 8.77 11.44
C LYS A 73 10.38 9.49 10.09
N LEU A 74 10.93 8.82 9.08
CA LEU A 74 11.00 9.38 7.74
C LEU A 74 9.62 9.42 7.07
N LEU A 75 8.86 8.34 7.16
CA LEU A 75 7.52 8.25 6.58
C LEU A 75 6.56 9.26 7.23
N GLN A 76 6.65 9.46 8.52
CA GLN A 76 5.85 10.44 9.27
C GLN A 76 6.06 11.90 8.83
N LYS A 77 7.16 12.21 8.14
CA LYS A 77 7.35 13.53 7.54
C LYS A 77 6.39 13.82 6.37
N LEU A 78 5.86 12.78 5.74
CA LEU A 78 4.89 12.90 4.67
C LEU A 78 3.46 13.09 5.21
N GLY A 79 3.09 12.38 6.28
CA GLY A 79 1.75 12.39 6.83
C GLY A 79 1.49 11.28 7.85
N PRO A 80 0.22 11.07 8.24
CA PRO A 80 -0.16 9.99 9.15
C PRO A 80 0.14 8.61 8.54
N VAL A 81 0.73 7.71 9.34
CA VAL A 81 1.21 6.41 8.88
C VAL A 81 0.27 5.30 9.31
N TYR A 82 -0.12 4.50 8.33
CA TYR A 82 -0.94 3.30 8.47
C TYR A 82 -0.14 2.07 8.05
N PHE A 83 -0.29 0.99 8.79
CA PHE A 83 0.45 -0.25 8.56
C PHE A 83 -0.51 -1.43 8.36
N VAL A 84 -0.20 -2.25 7.38
CA VAL A 84 -0.85 -3.54 7.11
C VAL A 84 0.21 -4.64 7.21
N TRP A 85 -0.15 -5.76 7.80
CA TRP A 85 0.78 -6.87 7.98
C TRP A 85 1.18 -7.53 6.66
N GLY A 86 2.47 -7.84 6.53
CA GLY A 86 3.02 -8.78 5.57
C GLY A 86 3.52 -10.05 6.27
N ASN A 87 3.86 -11.05 5.50
CA ASN A 87 4.23 -12.36 6.01
C ASN A 87 5.56 -12.38 6.80
N ASN A 88 6.46 -11.44 6.58
CA ASN A 88 7.74 -11.36 7.29
C ASN A 88 7.72 -10.47 8.54
N ASP A 89 6.76 -9.57 8.67
CA ASP A 89 6.77 -8.58 9.76
C ASP A 89 6.75 -9.22 11.14
N ARG A 90 6.02 -10.34 11.30
CA ARG A 90 5.93 -11.06 12.58
C ARG A 90 7.24 -11.76 12.99
N GLU A 91 8.20 -11.91 12.08
CA GLU A 91 9.51 -12.48 12.38
C GLU A 91 10.34 -11.63 13.37
N VAL A 92 10.06 -10.33 13.48
CA VAL A 92 10.67 -9.41 14.46
C VAL A 92 10.12 -9.64 15.88
N GLY A 93 8.99 -10.31 15.98
CA GLY A 93 8.18 -10.46 17.18
C GLY A 93 6.98 -9.51 17.18
N GLU A 94 5.79 -10.08 17.02
CA GLU A 94 4.55 -9.29 16.86
C GLU A 94 4.31 -8.29 17.98
N SER A 95 4.38 -8.74 19.25
CA SER A 95 4.19 -7.86 20.41
C SER A 95 5.16 -6.68 20.42
N LYS A 96 6.41 -6.94 20.03
CA LYS A 96 7.45 -5.91 19.97
C LYS A 96 7.14 -4.89 18.87
N LEU A 97 6.73 -5.35 17.68
CA LEU A 97 6.41 -4.45 16.58
C LEU A 97 5.15 -3.63 16.87
N ARG A 98 4.11 -4.25 17.47
CA ARG A 98 2.93 -3.51 17.96
C ARG A 98 3.29 -2.46 19.01
N GLY A 99 4.25 -2.75 19.90
CA GLY A 99 4.78 -1.77 20.87
C GLY A 99 5.45 -0.59 20.18
N ILE A 100 6.30 -0.82 19.19
CA ILE A 100 6.96 0.21 18.38
C ILE A 100 5.93 1.08 17.66
N PHE A 101 4.92 0.48 17.02
CA PHE A 101 3.89 1.21 16.31
C PHE A 101 3.03 2.07 17.24
N LYS A 102 2.70 1.55 18.43
CA LYS A 102 2.00 2.33 19.47
C LYS A 102 2.83 3.53 19.92
N GLU A 103 4.11 3.33 20.21
CA GLU A 103 5.05 4.39 20.64
C GLU A 103 5.22 5.46 19.55
N THR A 104 5.22 5.06 18.29
CA THR A 104 5.43 5.94 17.14
C THR A 104 4.13 6.44 16.51
N ASN A 105 2.96 6.19 17.11
CA ASN A 105 1.65 6.59 16.56
C ASN A 105 1.40 6.09 15.12
N VAL A 106 1.85 4.89 14.81
CA VAL A 106 1.48 4.19 13.57
C VAL A 106 0.17 3.44 13.80
N THR A 107 -0.82 3.67 12.95
CA THR A 107 -2.11 2.96 13.02
C THR A 107 -2.00 1.62 12.30
N ILE A 108 -2.20 0.52 13.02
CA ILE A 108 -2.29 -0.83 12.42
C ILE A 108 -3.72 -1.03 11.92
N ILE A 109 -3.84 -1.46 10.67
CA ILE A 109 -5.12 -1.90 10.08
C ILE A 109 -5.01 -3.41 9.86
N GLU A 110 -5.79 -4.18 10.62
CA GLU A 110 -5.76 -5.63 10.64
C GLU A 110 -7.17 -6.17 10.76
N ASN A 111 -7.72 -6.75 9.69
CA ASN A 111 -9.12 -7.14 9.60
C ASN A 111 -10.06 -6.01 10.03
N ASP A 112 -9.76 -4.80 9.61
CA ASP A 112 -10.46 -3.60 10.06
C ASP A 112 -10.43 -2.52 8.98
N ALA A 113 -11.16 -1.44 9.21
CA ALA A 113 -11.12 -0.23 8.40
C ALA A 113 -11.02 1.02 9.26
N THR A 114 -10.29 2.02 8.76
CA THR A 114 -10.16 3.33 9.39
C THR A 114 -10.45 4.44 8.39
N LEU A 115 -11.13 5.49 8.84
CA LEU A 115 -11.46 6.65 8.02
C LEU A 115 -10.21 7.51 7.78
N ILE A 116 -9.96 7.94 6.55
CA ILE A 116 -8.97 8.97 6.27
C ILE A 116 -9.52 10.29 6.79
N PRO A 117 -8.83 10.96 7.73
CA PRO A 117 -9.35 12.17 8.35
C PRO A 117 -9.36 13.36 7.38
N ASN A 118 -10.22 14.34 7.68
CA ASN A 118 -10.29 15.64 7.02
C ASN A 118 -10.64 15.61 5.52
N LEU A 119 -11.21 14.53 5.02
CA LEU A 119 -11.82 14.46 3.68
C LEU A 119 -13.33 14.72 3.79
N ARG A 120 -13.89 15.40 2.77
CA ARG A 120 -15.34 15.58 2.63
C ARG A 120 -16.02 14.28 2.24
N ASN A 121 -15.38 13.56 1.31
CA ASN A 121 -15.80 12.22 0.94
C ASN A 121 -15.38 11.23 2.03
N ARG A 122 -16.32 10.46 2.55
CA ARG A 122 -16.01 9.41 3.52
C ARG A 122 -15.20 8.32 2.81
N CYS A 123 -13.92 8.26 3.09
CA CYS A 123 -12.98 7.34 2.45
C CYS A 123 -12.26 6.50 3.51
N TYR A 124 -12.43 5.19 3.44
CA TYR A 124 -11.85 4.24 4.36
C TYR A 124 -10.60 3.58 3.77
N LEU A 125 -9.58 3.44 4.60
CA LEU A 125 -8.52 2.45 4.42
C LEU A 125 -8.99 1.17 5.07
N SER A 126 -9.21 0.13 4.29
CA SER A 126 -9.66 -1.20 4.73
C SER A 126 -8.55 -2.21 4.47
N ALA A 127 -8.26 -3.08 5.42
CA ALA A 127 -7.25 -4.12 5.23
C ALA A 127 -7.59 -5.41 5.96
N ILE A 128 -7.19 -6.51 5.36
CA ILE A 128 -7.17 -7.83 6.02
C ILE A 128 -5.80 -8.08 6.65
N ASP A 129 -5.75 -9.02 7.57
CA ASP A 129 -4.48 -9.57 8.04
C ASP A 129 -3.74 -10.29 6.91
N ASP A 130 -2.44 -10.53 7.10
CA ASP A 130 -1.66 -11.29 6.11
C ASP A 130 -2.23 -12.70 5.93
N THR A 131 -2.27 -13.15 4.68
CA THR A 131 -2.89 -14.45 4.32
C THR A 131 -2.20 -15.66 4.94
N SER A 132 -0.92 -15.54 5.32
CA SER A 132 -0.17 -16.62 6.00
C SER A 132 -0.53 -16.77 7.48
N SER A 133 -1.15 -15.75 8.09
CA SER A 133 -1.55 -15.77 9.51
C SER A 133 -2.71 -16.73 9.81
N LYS A 134 -3.46 -17.14 8.79
CA LYS A 134 -4.72 -17.90 8.90
C LYS A 134 -5.83 -17.20 9.69
N ASN A 135 -5.71 -15.89 9.92
CA ASN A 135 -6.66 -15.06 10.65
C ASN A 135 -7.28 -13.98 9.74
N VAL A 136 -7.54 -14.32 8.48
CA VAL A 136 -8.13 -13.37 7.53
C VAL A 136 -9.65 -13.28 7.73
N GLN A 137 -10.15 -12.06 7.99
CA GLN A 137 -11.56 -11.79 8.24
C GLN A 137 -12.06 -10.67 7.33
N TYR A 138 -12.54 -11.04 6.16
CA TYR A 138 -13.00 -10.08 5.15
C TYR A 138 -14.18 -9.25 5.62
N GLU A 139 -15.16 -9.89 6.25
CA GLU A 139 -16.37 -9.23 6.74
C GLU A 139 -16.02 -8.07 7.68
N GLN A 140 -15.11 -8.29 8.62
CA GLN A 140 -14.67 -7.24 9.56
C GLN A 140 -13.94 -6.09 8.84
N ALA A 141 -13.12 -6.42 7.83
CA ALA A 141 -12.40 -5.42 7.06
C ALA A 141 -13.33 -4.44 6.31
N PHE A 142 -14.57 -4.86 6.01
CA PHE A 142 -15.53 -4.03 5.29
C PHE A 142 -16.73 -3.56 6.13
N GLU A 143 -16.86 -4.01 7.39
CA GLU A 143 -18.01 -3.75 8.25
C GLU A 143 -18.28 -2.26 8.52
N LYS A 144 -17.21 -1.46 8.61
CA LYS A 144 -17.31 -0.03 8.94
C LYS A 144 -17.75 0.84 7.76
N SER A 145 -17.56 0.40 6.53
CA SER A 145 -17.97 1.13 5.34
C SER A 145 -19.44 0.86 5.02
N ARG A 146 -20.16 1.90 4.59
CA ARG A 146 -21.56 1.85 4.21
C ARG A 146 -21.70 2.10 2.72
N GLU A 147 -22.88 1.84 2.19
CA GLU A 147 -23.22 2.23 0.82
C GLU A 147 -23.02 3.74 0.62
N GLY A 148 -22.27 4.10 -0.43
CA GLY A 148 -21.86 5.48 -0.73
C GLY A 148 -20.54 5.93 -0.09
N ASP A 149 -19.95 5.15 0.81
CA ASP A 149 -18.58 5.39 1.29
C ASP A 149 -17.55 4.87 0.26
N HIS A 150 -16.38 5.49 0.24
CA HIS A 150 -15.26 5.06 -0.59
C HIS A 150 -14.34 4.13 0.19
N VAL A 151 -13.83 3.11 -0.49
CA VAL A 151 -12.97 2.09 0.13
C VAL A 151 -11.68 1.92 -0.67
N ILE A 152 -10.57 2.14 0.02
CA ILE A 152 -9.22 1.80 -0.44
C ILE A 152 -8.84 0.52 0.29
N PHE A 153 -8.88 -0.61 -0.42
CA PHE A 153 -8.56 -1.92 0.16
C PHE A 153 -7.07 -2.23 0.04
N ILE A 154 -6.47 -2.69 1.12
CA ILE A 154 -5.06 -3.06 1.17
C ILE A 154 -4.92 -4.51 1.62
N SER A 155 -4.15 -5.29 0.89
CA SER A 155 -3.66 -6.60 1.30
C SER A 155 -2.22 -6.75 0.83
N HIS A 156 -1.34 -7.23 1.71
CA HIS A 156 0.03 -7.49 1.31
C HIS A 156 0.08 -8.45 0.12
N ASN A 157 -0.63 -9.58 0.20
CA ASN A 157 -0.73 -10.53 -0.91
C ASN A 157 -1.88 -10.16 -1.87
N PRO A 158 -1.59 -9.78 -3.14
CA PRO A 158 -2.60 -9.38 -4.12
C PRO A 158 -3.44 -10.54 -4.68
N GLU A 159 -3.13 -11.80 -4.36
CA GLU A 159 -3.90 -12.96 -4.80
C GLU A 159 -5.36 -12.94 -4.33
N VAL A 160 -5.65 -12.18 -3.26
CA VAL A 160 -7.01 -12.01 -2.74
C VAL A 160 -7.87 -11.05 -3.57
N PHE A 161 -7.29 -10.20 -4.42
CA PHE A 161 -8.01 -9.13 -5.12
C PHE A 161 -9.16 -9.62 -6.02
N PRO A 162 -9.04 -10.73 -6.76
CA PRO A 162 -10.18 -11.24 -7.55
C PRO A 162 -11.39 -11.57 -6.67
N SER A 163 -11.19 -12.21 -5.53
CA SER A 163 -12.25 -12.56 -4.59
C SER A 163 -12.89 -11.33 -3.95
N VAL A 164 -12.06 -10.36 -3.54
CA VAL A 164 -12.53 -9.09 -2.97
C VAL A 164 -13.39 -8.33 -3.97
N ARG A 165 -12.93 -8.21 -5.22
CA ARG A 165 -13.68 -7.53 -6.30
C ARG A 165 -15.07 -8.11 -6.54
N GLN A 166 -15.23 -9.42 -6.37
CA GLN A 166 -16.51 -10.09 -6.57
C GLN A 166 -17.49 -9.90 -5.41
N ARG A 167 -16.99 -9.68 -4.21
CA ARG A 167 -17.79 -9.77 -2.98
C ARG A 167 -17.96 -8.42 -2.27
N TYR A 168 -17.05 -7.49 -2.45
CA TYR A 168 -16.99 -6.24 -1.71
C TYR A 168 -16.76 -5.05 -2.62
N HIS A 169 -17.21 -3.87 -2.18
CA HIS A 169 -16.94 -2.62 -2.86
C HIS A 169 -15.53 -2.11 -2.51
N ALA A 170 -14.74 -1.76 -3.51
CA ALA A 170 -13.48 -1.03 -3.36
C ALA A 170 -13.23 -0.16 -4.59
N ASP A 171 -12.85 1.10 -4.39
CA ASP A 171 -12.49 2.02 -5.47
C ASP A 171 -11.03 1.81 -5.92
N LEU A 172 -10.17 1.42 -4.97
CA LEU A 172 -8.77 1.12 -5.20
C LEU A 172 -8.35 -0.10 -4.36
N MET A 173 -7.58 -1.00 -4.95
CA MET A 173 -6.93 -2.12 -4.24
C MET A 173 -5.42 -1.99 -4.39
N MET A 174 -4.66 -2.16 -3.29
CA MET A 174 -3.20 -2.01 -3.28
C MET A 174 -2.52 -3.18 -2.55
N GLY A 175 -1.42 -3.69 -3.15
CA GLY A 175 -0.63 -4.78 -2.56
C GLY A 175 0.82 -4.82 -3.03
N GLY A 176 1.61 -5.69 -2.41
CA GLY A 176 3.04 -5.93 -2.69
C GLY A 176 3.37 -7.40 -2.87
N HIS A 177 4.24 -7.93 -1.99
CA HIS A 177 4.57 -9.35 -1.83
C HIS A 177 5.39 -9.99 -2.96
N LEU A 178 5.03 -9.73 -4.21
CA LEU A 178 5.58 -10.44 -5.37
C LEU A 178 6.96 -9.93 -5.82
N HIS A 179 7.43 -8.79 -5.29
CA HIS A 179 8.68 -8.12 -5.67
C HIS A 179 8.89 -7.95 -7.18
N GLY A 180 7.85 -8.13 -8.01
CA GLY A 180 7.97 -8.22 -9.45
C GLY A 180 8.86 -9.38 -9.92
N GLY A 181 9.04 -10.41 -9.08
CA GLY A 181 9.98 -11.51 -9.27
C GLY A 181 11.43 -11.14 -8.98
N GLN A 182 11.72 -9.92 -8.49
CA GLN A 182 13.02 -9.37 -8.07
C GLN A 182 14.12 -9.46 -9.14
N ILE A 183 14.34 -10.65 -9.72
CA ILE A 183 15.26 -10.90 -10.85
C ILE A 183 14.45 -11.49 -11.99
N ARG A 184 14.40 -10.75 -13.12
CA ARG A 184 13.67 -11.16 -14.31
C ARG A 184 14.36 -10.74 -15.60
N PHE A 185 14.13 -11.47 -16.66
CA PHE A 185 14.65 -11.19 -18.01
C PHE A 185 13.47 -10.88 -18.94
N GLY A 186 13.23 -9.59 -19.17
CA GLY A 186 12.06 -9.13 -19.92
C GLY A 186 10.75 -9.60 -19.27
N PRO A 187 9.86 -10.30 -19.98
CA PRO A 187 8.60 -10.82 -19.44
C PRO A 187 8.78 -12.00 -18.47
N TYR A 188 9.94 -12.67 -18.50
CA TYR A 188 10.20 -13.88 -17.73
C TYR A 188 10.69 -13.56 -16.32
N GLY A 189 10.00 -14.04 -15.31
CA GLY A 189 10.31 -13.93 -13.88
C GLY A 189 9.50 -14.93 -13.09
N ILE A 190 9.91 -15.21 -11.84
CA ILE A 190 9.24 -16.18 -10.96
C ILE A 190 7.86 -15.67 -10.49
N HIS A 191 7.64 -14.36 -10.50
CA HIS A 191 6.38 -13.72 -10.16
C HIS A 191 6.03 -12.65 -11.20
N PRO A 192 4.74 -12.27 -11.32
CA PRO A 192 4.30 -11.15 -12.14
C PRO A 192 5.03 -9.85 -11.79
N HIS A 193 5.25 -9.02 -12.79
CA HIS A 193 5.73 -7.65 -12.58
C HIS A 193 4.63 -6.81 -11.94
N GLY A 194 5.00 -5.85 -11.08
CA GLY A 194 4.07 -4.88 -10.54
C GLY A 194 3.33 -4.13 -11.64
N SER A 195 2.11 -3.76 -11.36
CA SER A 195 1.20 -3.16 -12.33
C SER A 195 0.27 -2.14 -11.69
N PHE A 196 -0.17 -1.18 -12.49
CA PHE A 196 -1.32 -0.33 -12.19
C PHE A 196 -2.33 -0.46 -13.32
N SER A 197 -3.57 -0.75 -12.97
CA SER A 197 -4.65 -0.93 -13.96
C SER A 197 -5.98 -0.46 -13.40
N MET A 198 -6.88 -0.07 -14.30
CA MET A 198 -8.28 0.22 -13.97
C MET A 198 -9.19 -0.73 -14.74
N ARG A 199 -10.09 -1.40 -14.03
CA ARG A 199 -11.13 -2.25 -14.62
C ARG A 199 -12.46 -1.97 -13.91
N GLU A 200 -13.53 -1.72 -14.69
CA GLU A 200 -14.89 -1.50 -14.16
C GLU A 200 -14.94 -0.43 -13.05
N ALA A 201 -14.19 0.67 -13.25
CA ALA A 201 -14.03 1.78 -12.31
C ALA A 201 -13.24 1.45 -11.02
N VAL A 202 -12.68 0.25 -10.87
CA VAL A 202 -11.82 -0.13 -9.74
C VAL A 202 -10.36 -0.05 -10.17
N ALA A 203 -9.57 0.76 -9.48
CA ALA A 203 -8.12 0.78 -9.65
C ALA A 203 -7.46 -0.38 -8.90
N THR A 204 -6.39 -0.92 -9.47
CA THR A 204 -5.59 -1.98 -8.81
C THR A 204 -4.12 -1.68 -8.99
N LEU A 205 -3.40 -1.59 -7.87
CA LEU A 205 -1.96 -1.37 -7.79
C LEU A 205 -1.29 -2.60 -7.17
N ILE A 206 -0.37 -3.21 -7.90
CA ILE A 206 0.54 -4.25 -7.38
C ILE A 206 1.95 -3.68 -7.49
N SER A 207 2.62 -3.49 -6.35
CA SER A 207 3.97 -2.93 -6.30
C SER A 207 5.05 -3.99 -6.50
N ASN A 208 6.18 -3.60 -7.11
CA ASN A 208 7.40 -4.42 -7.05
C ASN A 208 8.08 -4.37 -5.67
N GLY A 209 7.55 -3.61 -4.71
CA GLY A 209 8.18 -3.40 -3.42
C GLY A 209 9.40 -2.49 -3.46
N TYR A 210 9.78 -1.95 -2.31
CA TYR A 210 10.89 -1.00 -2.18
C TYR A 210 12.23 -1.66 -1.88
N GLY A 211 12.26 -2.67 -1.04
CA GLY A 211 13.46 -3.43 -0.65
C GLY A 211 13.74 -4.65 -1.52
N THR A 212 14.36 -5.62 -0.91
CA THR A 212 14.67 -6.92 -1.49
C THR A 212 14.48 -8.00 -0.45
N THR A 213 14.04 -9.18 -0.87
CA THR A 213 14.05 -10.37 -0.03
C THR A 213 15.27 -11.24 -0.35
N MET A 214 15.75 -12.01 0.63
CA MET A 214 16.90 -12.93 0.56
C MET A 214 18.21 -12.27 0.08
N LEU A 215 18.35 -11.97 -1.20
CA LEU A 215 19.54 -11.39 -1.80
C LEU A 215 19.31 -9.89 -2.09
N PRO A 216 20.31 -9.01 -1.84
CA PRO A 216 20.19 -7.58 -2.10
C PRO A 216 20.38 -7.24 -3.60
N LEU A 217 19.71 -7.99 -4.47
CA LEU A 217 19.86 -7.89 -5.92
C LEU A 217 18.52 -7.67 -6.58
N ARG A 218 18.47 -6.79 -7.58
CA ARG A 218 17.34 -6.66 -8.52
C ARG A 218 17.82 -6.58 -9.94
N PHE A 219 17.06 -7.18 -10.85
CA PHE A 219 17.26 -7.07 -12.29
C PHE A 219 15.91 -7.17 -13.00
N GLY A 220 15.60 -6.19 -13.86
CA GLY A 220 14.35 -6.15 -14.61
C GLY A 220 13.10 -5.79 -13.80
N ALA A 221 13.15 -5.89 -12.46
CA ALA A 221 12.08 -5.44 -11.57
C ALA A 221 12.61 -4.35 -10.63
N LYS A 222 12.49 -3.09 -11.05
CA LYS A 222 12.97 -1.94 -10.26
C LYS A 222 12.21 -1.81 -8.94
N PRO A 223 12.87 -1.37 -7.85
CA PRO A 223 12.18 -1.00 -6.61
C PRO A 223 11.17 0.11 -6.88
N GLN A 224 10.05 0.09 -6.16
CA GLN A 224 8.96 1.06 -6.34
C GLN A 224 8.39 1.51 -5.01
N CYS A 225 7.95 2.74 -4.96
CA CYS A 225 6.91 3.26 -4.10
C CYS A 225 6.00 4.16 -4.94
N HIS A 226 4.84 4.52 -4.40
CA HIS A 226 3.79 5.11 -5.23
C HIS A 226 3.16 6.31 -4.53
N VAL A 227 2.91 7.37 -5.31
CA VAL A 227 2.03 8.49 -4.93
C VAL A 227 0.75 8.35 -5.74
N ILE A 228 -0.37 8.28 -5.06
CA ILE A 228 -1.67 8.07 -5.68
C ILE A 228 -2.56 9.29 -5.42
N HIS A 229 -2.96 9.96 -6.48
CA HIS A 229 -3.91 11.08 -6.42
C HIS A 229 -5.31 10.56 -6.65
N LEU A 230 -6.15 10.59 -5.61
CA LEU A 230 -7.56 10.31 -5.70
C LEU A 230 -8.28 11.58 -6.16
N HIS A 231 -8.95 11.51 -7.28
CA HIS A 231 -9.71 12.63 -7.86
C HIS A 231 -11.20 12.35 -7.73
N PHE A 232 -11.82 12.87 -6.68
CA PHE A 232 -13.26 12.78 -6.50
C PHE A 232 -13.94 13.80 -7.42
N LYS A 233 -14.87 13.32 -8.27
CA LYS A 233 -15.67 14.13 -9.19
C LYS A 233 -17.01 13.47 -9.40
N ARG A 234 -18.11 14.23 -9.36
CA ARG A 234 -19.42 13.68 -9.72
C ARG A 234 -19.41 13.20 -11.17
N LYS A 235 -19.85 11.97 -11.39
CA LYS A 235 -20.16 11.51 -12.74
C LYS A 235 -21.28 12.39 -13.30
N ILE A 236 -21.00 13.09 -14.40
CA ILE A 236 -22.04 13.74 -15.18
C ILE A 236 -22.88 12.60 -15.77
N ALA A 237 -24.15 12.50 -15.35
CA ALA A 237 -25.10 11.58 -15.95
C ALA A 237 -25.09 11.82 -17.46
N LYS A 238 -24.72 10.83 -18.27
CA LYS A 238 -24.91 10.90 -19.72
C LYS A 238 -26.40 11.04 -19.95
N THR A 239 -26.84 12.24 -20.34
CA THR A 239 -28.21 12.47 -20.80
C THR A 239 -28.38 11.59 -22.03
N THR A 240 -29.03 10.45 -21.89
CA THR A 240 -29.52 9.64 -23.00
C THR A 240 -30.61 10.44 -23.67
N ASN A 241 -30.25 11.24 -24.68
CA ASN A 241 -31.22 11.74 -25.61
C ASN A 241 -31.91 10.53 -26.28
N LYS A 242 -33.18 10.34 -25.92
CA LYS A 242 -34.09 9.42 -26.61
C LYS A 242 -34.48 10.03 -27.96
#